data_18a8d2134cb5778e587ccb2e89ad6431
#
_entry.id   18a8d2134cb5778e587ccb2e89ad6431
#
_cell.length_a   1.000
_cell.length_b   1.000
_cell.length_c   1.000
_cell.angle_alpha   90.00
_cell.angle_beta   90.00
_cell.angle_gamma   90.00
#
_symmetry.space_group_name_H-M   'P 1'
#
loop_
_entity.id
_entity.type
_entity.pdbx_description
1 polymer ?
#
loop_
_entity_poly.entity_id
_entity_poly.type
_entity_poly.pdbx_seq_one_letter_code
_entity_poly.pdbx_strand_id
1 'polypeptide(L)'
;MALETTGDGAGLKTGSDALAATRIAGNTRANVKSIWVFTVLWNAVSAPVLVYIPPELVRQPLAALGFLFPAVGVGLLVWALVTTARARRFGQTWLDTSAGTAQPGRAWRAAVLVRLPPPDGGAAYAVRVKLTCLNRTISRSSDDSNERENILWREEAEIDSARISFGGDLASIPVRFDIPGDALETTAVGKGAGILWVLTAEAALPGVNLKEDFEVPVEGRREGLQPRTTDPALHAAPGVTIYDLAQTGITVEPSDTGTLFAFAPARNLSFATGVTALTAVFVGALWLQWFLGFPWFFRIVTGVVDLLLVHVVIDLWLGATVVIAGNGTLRVRHAVLGAGRSRTLRAADVASIDLHINMQTQGRFGTPYYEVRARLKNGRVASLGDGIRNKRHAEWLAAQMRASIGLK
;
A
#
# COMPACT_ATOMS: atom_id res chain seq x y z
N MET A 1 -22.03 58.21 38.79
CA MET A 1 -22.52 56.83 38.70
C MET A 1 -22.52 56.47 37.20
N ALA A 2 -21.37 55.96 36.72
CA ALA A 2 -21.13 55.68 35.31
C ALA A 2 -21.18 54.16 35.17
N LEU A 3 -22.04 53.66 34.29
CA LEU A 3 -22.10 52.24 33.88
C LEU A 3 -21.14 52.04 32.73
N GLU A 4 -20.04 51.32 32.97
CA GLU A 4 -19.19 50.75 31.97
C GLU A 4 -19.84 49.49 31.37
N THR A 5 -20.20 49.53 30.11
CA THR A 5 -20.57 48.39 29.30
C THR A 5 -19.32 47.79 28.67
N THR A 6 -18.88 46.68 29.22
CA THR A 6 -17.81 45.86 28.63
C THR A 6 -18.38 45.18 27.36
N GLY A 7 -17.99 45.65 26.19
CA GLY A 7 -18.30 45.05 24.90
C GLY A 7 -17.39 43.82 24.67
N ASP A 8 -18.03 42.67 24.65
CA ASP A 8 -17.41 41.37 24.34
C ASP A 8 -17.12 41.35 22.81
N GLY A 9 -15.85 41.58 22.47
CA GLY A 9 -15.34 41.50 21.13
C GLY A 9 -15.16 40.07 20.66
N ALA A 10 -16.25 39.37 20.35
CA ALA A 10 -16.18 38.13 19.58
C ALA A 10 -15.69 38.46 18.16
N GLY A 11 -14.36 38.36 18.00
CA GLY A 11 -13.70 38.56 16.70
C GLY A 11 -14.28 37.59 15.68
N LEU A 12 -14.96 38.11 14.66
CA LEU A 12 -15.29 37.39 13.44
C LEU A 12 -13.98 36.84 12.87
N LYS A 13 -13.77 35.51 13.00
CA LYS A 13 -12.71 34.83 12.25
C LYS A 13 -12.96 35.13 10.77
N THR A 14 -12.01 35.81 10.14
CA THR A 14 -12.06 36.18 8.75
C THR A 14 -12.25 34.92 7.90
N GLY A 15 -13.04 34.99 6.83
CA GLY A 15 -13.37 33.85 5.97
C GLY A 15 -12.13 33.10 5.42
N SER A 16 -10.96 33.75 5.41
CA SER A 16 -9.68 33.12 5.08
C SER A 16 -9.22 32.10 6.11
N ASP A 17 -9.46 32.33 7.42
CA ASP A 17 -9.05 31.41 8.48
C ASP A 17 -9.97 30.18 8.55
N ALA A 18 -11.24 30.37 8.24
CA ALA A 18 -12.22 29.28 8.14
C ALA A 18 -11.92 28.38 6.91
N LEU A 19 -11.51 28.98 5.79
CA LEU A 19 -11.08 28.25 4.59
C LEU A 19 -9.74 27.52 4.79
N ALA A 20 -8.82 28.08 5.58
CA ALA A 20 -7.57 27.43 5.93
C ALA A 20 -7.78 26.22 6.86
N ALA A 21 -8.78 26.24 7.73
CA ALA A 21 -9.12 25.14 8.63
C ALA A 21 -9.70 23.89 7.92
N THR A 22 -10.19 24.05 6.66
CA THR A 22 -10.78 22.95 5.88
C THR A 22 -9.87 22.40 4.80
N ARG A 23 -8.65 22.95 4.63
CA ARG A 23 -7.70 22.52 3.61
C ARG A 23 -6.42 21.95 4.20
N ILE A 24 -6.10 20.74 3.80
CA ILE A 24 -4.89 20.03 4.19
C ILE A 24 -3.88 20.11 3.04
N ALA A 25 -2.66 20.59 3.34
CA ALA A 25 -1.60 20.71 2.34
C ALA A 25 -0.98 19.35 2.00
N GLY A 26 -0.68 19.12 0.73
CA GLY A 26 0.07 17.96 0.27
C GLY A 26 1.55 17.99 0.66
N ASN A 27 2.15 16.83 0.83
CA ASN A 27 3.49 16.67 1.42
C ASN A 27 4.65 16.80 0.43
N THR A 28 4.44 16.67 -0.88
CA THR A 28 5.54 16.60 -1.87
C THR A 28 6.42 17.83 -1.85
N ARG A 29 5.83 19.03 -1.78
CA ARG A 29 6.60 20.28 -1.79
C ARG A 29 7.45 20.50 -0.53
N ALA A 30 6.98 20.04 0.62
CA ALA A 30 7.70 20.15 1.90
C ALA A 30 8.99 19.34 1.91
N ASN A 31 9.04 18.22 1.19
CA ASN A 31 10.15 17.27 1.22
C ASN A 31 11.29 17.61 0.25
N VAL A 32 11.07 18.50 -0.75
CA VAL A 32 12.09 18.80 -1.80
C VAL A 32 13.41 19.30 -1.21
N LYS A 33 13.35 20.22 -0.24
CA LYS A 33 14.57 20.78 0.38
C LYS A 33 15.39 19.70 1.09
N SER A 34 14.74 18.85 1.87
CA SER A 34 15.40 17.77 2.61
C SER A 34 16.06 16.76 1.68
N ILE A 35 15.39 16.41 0.58
CA ILE A 35 15.93 15.49 -0.44
C ILE A 35 17.20 16.08 -1.06
N TRP A 36 17.19 17.37 -1.44
CA TRP A 36 18.37 18.02 -2.01
C TRP A 36 19.54 18.09 -1.03
N VAL A 37 19.29 18.47 0.23
CA VAL A 37 20.35 18.50 1.26
C VAL A 37 20.99 17.12 1.40
N PHE A 38 20.19 16.07 1.51
CA PHE A 38 20.70 14.70 1.61
C PHE A 38 21.46 14.27 0.34
N THR A 39 20.93 14.58 -0.85
CA THR A 39 21.57 14.25 -2.13
C THR A 39 22.92 14.93 -2.28
N VAL A 40 23.03 16.23 -1.97
CA VAL A 40 24.30 16.98 -2.05
C VAL A 40 25.30 16.42 -1.06
N LEU A 41 24.90 16.19 0.20
CA LEU A 41 25.77 15.66 1.23
C LEU A 41 26.30 14.26 0.84
N TRP A 42 25.41 13.36 0.39
CA TRP A 42 25.80 12.01 -0.02
C TRP A 42 26.79 12.03 -1.19
N ASN A 43 26.53 12.84 -2.23
CA ASN A 43 27.42 12.93 -3.38
C ASN A 43 28.76 13.57 -3.00
N ALA A 44 28.79 14.56 -2.11
CA ALA A 44 30.04 15.16 -1.62
C ALA A 44 30.91 14.13 -0.87
N VAL A 45 30.27 13.30 -0.02
CA VAL A 45 30.99 12.25 0.74
C VAL A 45 31.44 11.10 -0.18
N SER A 46 30.65 10.75 -1.20
CA SER A 46 30.97 9.65 -2.12
C SER A 46 31.88 10.03 -3.30
N ALA A 47 32.03 11.33 -3.61
CA ALA A 47 32.84 11.80 -4.73
C ALA A 47 34.34 11.36 -4.67
N PRO A 48 35.01 11.34 -3.51
CA PRO A 48 36.40 10.87 -3.41
C PRO A 48 36.60 9.44 -3.87
N VAL A 49 35.58 8.60 -3.76
CA VAL A 49 35.58 7.19 -4.22
C VAL A 49 35.93 7.08 -5.70
N LEU A 50 35.43 8.03 -6.52
CA LEU A 50 35.68 8.07 -7.97
C LEU A 50 37.16 8.35 -8.31
N VAL A 51 37.91 8.96 -7.39
CA VAL A 51 39.31 9.27 -7.59
C VAL A 51 40.22 8.19 -7.00
N TYR A 52 39.88 7.69 -5.80
CA TYR A 52 40.74 6.76 -5.06
C TYR A 52 40.59 5.29 -5.46
N ILE A 53 39.43 4.87 -5.93
CA ILE A 53 39.21 3.46 -6.27
C ILE A 53 39.82 3.02 -7.61
N PRO A 54 39.81 3.80 -8.72
CA PRO A 54 40.34 3.33 -9.99
C PRO A 54 41.78 2.78 -9.95
N PRO A 55 42.74 3.41 -9.29
CA PRO A 55 44.11 2.87 -9.19
C PRO A 55 44.17 1.59 -8.32
N GLU A 56 43.28 1.41 -7.36
CA GLU A 56 43.25 0.23 -6.49
C GLU A 56 42.61 -1.00 -7.16
N LEU A 57 41.77 -0.82 -8.21
CA LEU A 57 41.13 -1.94 -8.94
C LEU A 57 42.14 -2.93 -9.51
N VAL A 58 43.33 -2.46 -9.92
CA VAL A 58 44.39 -3.31 -10.44
C VAL A 58 44.97 -4.22 -9.36
N ARG A 59 45.01 -3.72 -8.12
CA ARG A 59 45.59 -4.45 -6.97
C ARG A 59 44.52 -5.30 -6.26
N GLN A 60 43.30 -4.79 -6.16
CA GLN A 60 42.22 -5.39 -5.42
C GLN A 60 40.89 -5.25 -6.20
N PRO A 61 40.49 -6.27 -6.98
CA PRO A 61 39.24 -6.21 -7.78
C PRO A 61 37.99 -5.93 -6.93
N LEU A 62 38.01 -6.31 -5.64
CA LEU A 62 36.91 -6.04 -4.72
C LEU A 62 36.72 -4.54 -4.38
N ALA A 63 37.73 -3.69 -4.65
CA ALA A 63 37.59 -2.25 -4.57
C ALA A 63 36.48 -1.71 -5.47
N ALA A 64 36.09 -2.46 -6.54
CA ALA A 64 34.96 -2.14 -7.39
C ALA A 64 33.63 -1.98 -6.61
N LEU A 65 33.45 -2.66 -5.47
CA LEU A 65 32.28 -2.50 -4.61
C LEU A 65 32.14 -1.06 -4.08
N GLY A 66 33.22 -0.32 -4.01
CA GLY A 66 33.17 1.11 -3.62
C GLY A 66 32.36 1.96 -4.61
N PHE A 67 32.24 1.59 -5.88
CA PHE A 67 31.42 2.32 -6.86
C PHE A 67 29.92 2.25 -6.55
N LEU A 68 29.47 1.37 -5.64
CA LEU A 68 28.09 1.39 -5.17
C LEU A 68 27.71 2.72 -4.49
N PHE A 69 28.67 3.39 -3.82
CA PHE A 69 28.39 4.68 -3.16
C PHE A 69 28.04 5.79 -4.17
N PRO A 70 28.86 6.07 -5.21
CA PRO A 70 28.46 7.04 -6.23
C PRO A 70 27.25 6.58 -7.05
N ALA A 71 27.04 5.28 -7.28
CA ALA A 71 25.85 4.78 -7.96
C ALA A 71 24.56 5.13 -7.18
N VAL A 72 24.57 4.97 -5.86
CA VAL A 72 23.48 5.44 -4.98
C VAL A 72 23.33 6.96 -5.09
N GLY A 73 24.43 7.70 -5.15
CA GLY A 73 24.42 9.16 -5.33
C GLY A 73 23.72 9.61 -6.62
N VAL A 74 23.96 8.91 -7.73
CA VAL A 74 23.25 9.15 -9.00
C VAL A 74 21.75 8.85 -8.84
N GLY A 75 21.38 7.75 -8.19
CA GLY A 75 19.98 7.41 -7.90
C GLY A 75 19.27 8.50 -7.09
N LEU A 76 19.93 9.02 -6.06
CA LEU A 76 19.42 10.13 -5.23
C LEU A 76 19.27 11.42 -6.06
N LEU A 77 20.19 11.72 -6.97
CA LEU A 77 20.12 12.88 -7.86
C LEU A 77 18.90 12.79 -8.78
N VAL A 78 18.69 11.63 -9.42
CA VAL A 78 17.52 11.37 -10.26
C VAL A 78 16.24 11.55 -9.45
N TRP A 79 16.19 11.00 -8.25
CA TRP A 79 15.04 11.13 -7.34
C TRP A 79 14.77 12.59 -6.96
N ALA A 80 15.81 13.37 -6.62
CA ALA A 80 15.69 14.79 -6.31
C ALA A 80 15.16 15.61 -7.51
N LEU A 81 15.67 15.32 -8.72
CA LEU A 81 15.22 15.96 -9.95
C LEU A 81 13.75 15.64 -10.27
N VAL A 82 13.35 14.37 -10.18
CA VAL A 82 11.96 13.94 -10.41
C VAL A 82 11.00 14.58 -9.41
N THR A 83 11.39 14.61 -8.12
CA THR A 83 10.56 15.23 -7.07
C THR A 83 10.44 16.74 -7.27
N THR A 84 11.52 17.40 -7.70
CA THR A 84 11.52 18.84 -8.02
C THR A 84 10.64 19.13 -9.25
N ALA A 85 10.76 18.31 -10.30
CA ALA A 85 9.92 18.44 -11.49
C ALA A 85 8.43 18.27 -11.15
N ARG A 86 8.10 17.31 -10.27
CA ARG A 86 6.75 17.07 -9.76
C ARG A 86 6.24 18.29 -8.98
N ALA A 87 7.02 18.80 -8.04
CA ALA A 87 6.66 19.99 -7.26
C ALA A 87 6.48 21.26 -8.11
N ARG A 88 7.26 21.42 -9.20
CA ARG A 88 7.11 22.54 -10.15
C ARG A 88 5.87 22.38 -11.02
N ARG A 89 5.60 21.17 -11.51
CA ARG A 89 4.47 20.90 -12.43
C ARG A 89 3.13 21.03 -11.74
N PHE A 90 2.95 20.43 -10.57
CA PHE A 90 1.67 20.36 -9.87
C PHE A 90 1.48 21.49 -8.85
N GLY A 91 2.55 22.18 -8.48
CA GLY A 91 2.50 23.28 -7.52
C GLY A 91 2.16 22.83 -6.10
N GLN A 92 1.43 23.68 -5.38
CA GLN A 92 0.87 23.32 -4.07
C GLN A 92 -0.46 22.60 -4.28
N THR A 93 -0.59 21.43 -3.69
CA THR A 93 -1.79 20.60 -3.72
C THR A 93 -2.52 20.71 -2.40
N TRP A 94 -3.84 20.57 -2.43
CA TRP A 94 -4.69 20.68 -1.25
C TRP A 94 -5.74 19.59 -1.25
N LEU A 95 -6.04 19.08 -0.05
CA LEU A 95 -7.22 18.27 0.20
C LEU A 95 -8.27 19.15 0.86
N ASP A 96 -9.38 19.39 0.19
CA ASP A 96 -10.51 20.13 0.70
C ASP A 96 -11.48 19.18 1.41
N THR A 97 -11.63 19.37 2.71
CA THR A 97 -12.48 18.58 3.59
C THR A 97 -13.75 19.33 4.02
N SER A 98 -14.10 20.39 3.31
CA SER A 98 -15.27 21.24 3.61
C SER A 98 -16.59 20.46 3.62
N ALA A 99 -16.66 19.33 2.92
CA ALA A 99 -17.83 18.44 2.91
C ALA A 99 -18.04 17.65 4.22
N GLY A 100 -17.10 17.69 5.16
CA GLY A 100 -17.21 17.08 6.48
C GLY A 100 -15.97 16.31 6.92
N THR A 101 -15.89 16.03 8.22
CA THR A 101 -14.83 15.24 8.84
C THR A 101 -15.01 13.75 8.55
N ALA A 102 -13.89 13.02 8.43
CA ALA A 102 -13.89 11.57 8.28
C ALA A 102 -14.28 10.92 9.62
N GLN A 103 -15.25 10.00 9.60
CA GLN A 103 -15.73 9.30 10.81
C GLN A 103 -15.97 7.81 10.52
N PRO A 104 -15.67 6.90 11.47
CA PRO A 104 -15.98 5.49 11.34
C PRO A 104 -17.48 5.23 11.12
N GLY A 105 -17.79 4.30 10.22
CA GLY A 105 -19.16 3.92 9.87
C GLY A 105 -19.89 4.90 8.97
N ARG A 106 -19.19 5.86 8.36
CA ARG A 106 -19.80 6.87 7.47
C ARG A 106 -19.08 6.99 6.15
N ALA A 107 -19.86 7.40 5.12
CA ALA A 107 -19.31 7.85 3.86
C ALA A 107 -18.63 9.21 4.04
N TRP A 108 -17.34 9.25 3.78
CA TRP A 108 -16.56 10.49 3.79
C TRP A 108 -16.39 11.02 2.38
N ARG A 109 -16.54 12.33 2.21
CA ARG A 109 -16.39 13.04 0.95
C ARG A 109 -15.37 14.16 1.10
N ALA A 110 -14.52 14.32 0.10
CA ALA A 110 -13.52 15.37 0.02
C ALA A 110 -13.21 15.68 -1.44
N ALA A 111 -12.40 16.70 -1.70
CA ALA A 111 -11.89 16.98 -3.03
C ALA A 111 -10.38 17.24 -2.99
N VAL A 112 -9.63 16.60 -3.90
CA VAL A 112 -8.21 16.91 -4.10
C VAL A 112 -8.10 18.03 -5.12
N LEU A 113 -7.52 19.14 -4.69
CA LEU A 113 -7.27 20.31 -5.53
C LEU A 113 -5.82 20.29 -6.01
N VAL A 114 -5.62 20.17 -7.30
CA VAL A 114 -4.29 20.04 -7.91
C VAL A 114 -4.28 20.66 -9.30
N ARG A 115 -3.14 21.18 -9.72
CA ARG A 115 -2.97 21.67 -11.09
C ARG A 115 -2.82 20.50 -12.06
N LEU A 116 -3.88 20.22 -12.83
CA LEU A 116 -3.89 19.17 -13.86
C LEU A 116 -4.19 19.80 -15.23
N PRO A 117 -3.58 19.29 -16.30
CA PRO A 117 -4.01 19.67 -17.64
C PRO A 117 -5.43 19.12 -17.89
N PRO A 118 -6.31 19.87 -18.54
CA PRO A 118 -7.56 19.32 -19.05
C PRO A 118 -7.26 18.18 -20.04
N PRO A 119 -8.15 17.20 -20.18
CA PRO A 119 -7.96 16.11 -21.14
C PRO A 119 -7.97 16.68 -22.56
N ASP A 120 -6.80 16.76 -23.19
CA ASP A 120 -6.66 17.23 -24.57
C ASP A 120 -7.15 16.16 -25.54
N GLY A 121 -8.20 16.49 -26.33
CA GLY A 121 -8.52 15.86 -27.62
C GLY A 121 -8.68 14.34 -27.69
N GLY A 122 -8.89 13.62 -26.58
CA GLY A 122 -9.15 12.19 -26.56
C GLY A 122 -8.24 11.32 -25.69
N ALA A 123 -7.21 11.86 -25.10
CA ALA A 123 -6.40 11.12 -24.13
C ALA A 123 -7.02 11.20 -22.72
N ALA A 124 -8.03 10.36 -22.47
CA ALA A 124 -8.59 10.20 -21.12
C ALA A 124 -7.50 9.63 -20.19
N TYR A 125 -7.39 10.21 -19.00
CA TYR A 125 -6.55 9.66 -17.93
C TYR A 125 -7.41 9.42 -16.69
N ALA A 126 -6.97 8.50 -15.85
CA ALA A 126 -7.63 8.21 -14.60
C ALA A 126 -6.73 8.60 -13.42
N VAL A 127 -7.34 9.15 -12.38
CA VAL A 127 -6.66 9.41 -11.10
C VAL A 127 -7.04 8.32 -10.13
N ARG A 128 -6.03 7.59 -9.65
CA ARG A 128 -6.20 6.59 -8.61
C ARG A 128 -6.05 7.26 -7.25
N VAL A 129 -7.07 7.14 -6.41
CA VAL A 129 -7.06 7.61 -5.04
C VAL A 129 -7.11 6.42 -4.09
N LYS A 130 -6.27 6.46 -3.04
CA LYS A 130 -6.14 5.39 -2.06
C LYS A 130 -6.28 5.99 -0.67
N LEU A 131 -7.25 5.53 0.11
CA LEU A 131 -7.34 5.84 1.53
C LEU A 131 -6.78 4.67 2.33
N THR A 132 -5.78 4.93 3.16
CA THR A 132 -5.04 3.90 3.91
C THR A 132 -5.03 4.24 5.39
N CYS A 133 -5.43 3.29 6.23
CA CYS A 133 -5.25 3.32 7.67
C CYS A 133 -3.96 2.59 8.03
N LEU A 134 -3.08 3.23 8.76
CA LEU A 134 -1.77 2.75 9.15
C LEU A 134 -1.64 2.74 10.67
N ASN A 135 -0.99 1.71 11.22
CA ASN A 135 -0.46 1.75 12.56
C ASN A 135 1.04 2.01 12.48
N ARG A 136 1.44 3.19 12.97
CA ARG A 136 2.84 3.59 13.06
C ARG A 136 3.38 3.25 14.44
N THR A 137 4.38 2.40 14.49
CA THR A 137 5.11 2.04 15.70
C THR A 137 6.52 2.60 15.63
N ILE A 138 6.97 3.23 16.71
CA ILE A 138 8.32 3.76 16.83
C ILE A 138 9.02 2.93 17.91
N SER A 139 9.97 2.10 17.49
CA SER A 139 10.84 1.38 18.43
C SER A 139 12.07 2.24 18.68
N ARG A 140 12.24 2.68 19.93
CA ARG A 140 13.47 3.36 20.37
C ARG A 140 14.39 2.31 20.94
N SER A 141 15.40 1.92 20.17
CA SER A 141 16.60 1.29 20.71
C SER A 141 17.64 2.39 20.99
N SER A 142 18.57 2.15 21.91
CA SER A 142 19.51 3.14 22.43
C SER A 142 20.31 3.91 21.35
N ASP A 143 20.40 3.40 20.12
CA ASP A 143 21.17 4.01 19.02
C ASP A 143 20.37 4.23 17.72
N ASP A 144 19.13 3.73 17.61
CA ASP A 144 18.38 3.84 16.36
C ASP A 144 16.86 3.92 16.60
N SER A 145 16.19 4.88 15.95
CA SER A 145 14.74 4.98 15.95
C SER A 145 14.19 4.28 14.71
N ASN A 146 13.73 3.04 14.86
CA ASN A 146 13.13 2.29 13.77
C ASN A 146 11.62 2.58 13.71
N GLU A 147 11.19 3.29 12.67
CA GLU A 147 9.80 3.56 12.37
C GLU A 147 9.23 2.43 11.49
N ARG A 148 8.16 1.79 11.95
CA ARG A 148 7.46 0.74 11.20
C ARG A 148 6.00 1.13 11.02
N GLU A 149 5.54 1.15 9.77
CA GLU A 149 4.15 1.43 9.41
C GLU A 149 3.49 0.14 8.91
N ASN A 150 2.44 -0.29 9.60
CA ASN A 150 1.65 -1.47 9.24
C ASN A 150 0.29 -1.02 8.70
N ILE A 151 -0.07 -1.48 7.50
CA ILE A 151 -1.37 -1.19 6.90
C ILE A 151 -2.42 -2.04 7.61
N LEU A 152 -3.39 -1.38 8.23
CA LEU A 152 -4.54 -2.02 8.86
C LEU A 152 -5.72 -2.15 7.89
N TRP A 153 -5.91 -1.13 7.07
CA TRP A 153 -6.99 -1.08 6.08
C TRP A 153 -6.60 -0.18 4.91
N ARG A 154 -7.07 -0.52 3.72
CA ARG A 154 -6.92 0.29 2.51
C ARG A 154 -8.12 0.11 1.60
N GLU A 155 -8.54 1.19 0.98
CA GLU A 155 -9.48 1.18 -0.12
C GLU A 155 -8.96 2.06 -1.26
N GLU A 156 -9.22 1.62 -2.50
CA GLU A 156 -8.75 2.30 -3.69
C GLU A 156 -9.97 2.61 -4.59
N ALA A 157 -9.96 3.78 -5.19
CA ALA A 157 -10.93 4.18 -6.20
C ALA A 157 -10.20 4.79 -7.40
N GLU A 158 -10.73 4.56 -8.59
CA GLU A 158 -10.25 5.15 -9.82
C GLU A 158 -11.28 6.16 -10.31
N ILE A 159 -10.82 7.38 -10.59
CA ILE A 159 -11.65 8.52 -10.98
C ILE A 159 -11.26 8.92 -12.40
N ASP A 160 -12.18 8.73 -13.32
CA ASP A 160 -12.01 9.13 -14.71
C ASP A 160 -11.90 10.67 -14.82
N SER A 161 -11.08 11.14 -15.77
CA SER A 161 -10.90 12.56 -16.08
C SER A 161 -12.23 13.27 -16.40
N ALA A 162 -13.22 12.55 -16.93
CA ALA A 162 -14.56 13.10 -17.18
C ALA A 162 -15.32 13.51 -15.90
N ARG A 163 -14.94 12.98 -14.74
CA ARG A 163 -15.52 13.34 -13.43
C ARG A 163 -14.75 14.43 -12.70
N ILE A 164 -13.63 14.88 -13.24
CA ILE A 164 -12.80 15.93 -12.68
C ILE A 164 -13.35 17.27 -13.12
N SER A 165 -13.59 18.17 -12.18
CA SER A 165 -14.04 19.53 -12.48
C SER A 165 -12.81 20.42 -12.68
N PHE A 166 -12.71 21.04 -13.84
CA PHE A 166 -11.64 22.00 -14.15
C PHE A 166 -12.20 23.42 -13.98
N GLY A 167 -11.65 24.16 -13.02
CA GLY A 167 -12.06 25.54 -12.73
C GLY A 167 -10.86 26.40 -12.36
N GLY A 168 -10.56 27.42 -13.17
CA GLY A 168 -9.37 28.26 -13.00
C GLY A 168 -8.06 27.43 -13.12
N ASP A 169 -7.11 27.70 -12.23
CA ASP A 169 -5.77 27.05 -12.25
C ASP A 169 -5.74 25.64 -11.61
N LEU A 170 -6.81 25.23 -10.93
CA LEU A 170 -6.86 23.98 -10.17
C LEU A 170 -7.99 23.07 -10.67
N ALA A 171 -7.67 21.82 -10.84
CA ALA A 171 -8.63 20.75 -11.04
C ALA A 171 -9.10 20.23 -9.67
N SER A 172 -10.39 19.95 -9.56
CA SER A 172 -11.02 19.36 -8.37
C SER A 172 -11.37 17.90 -8.65
N ILE A 173 -10.68 16.98 -7.97
CA ILE A 173 -10.88 15.53 -8.07
C ILE A 173 -11.80 15.13 -6.92
N PRO A 174 -13.06 14.70 -7.19
CA PRO A 174 -13.99 14.30 -6.15
C PRO A 174 -13.55 12.97 -5.54
N VAL A 175 -13.48 12.91 -4.21
CA VAL A 175 -13.08 11.72 -3.45
C VAL A 175 -14.23 11.27 -2.57
N ARG A 176 -14.50 9.96 -2.56
CA ARG A 176 -15.49 9.34 -1.66
C ARG A 176 -15.01 7.98 -1.21
N PHE A 177 -15.04 7.77 0.11
CA PHE A 177 -14.75 6.48 0.74
C PHE A 177 -15.77 6.17 1.82
N ASP A 178 -16.10 4.90 1.98
CA ASP A 178 -16.93 4.39 3.08
C ASP A 178 -15.99 3.84 4.15
N ILE A 179 -15.88 4.58 5.26
CA ILE A 179 -14.99 4.20 6.36
C ILE A 179 -15.68 3.10 7.19
N PRO A 180 -15.03 1.94 7.43
CA PRO A 180 -15.62 0.87 8.22
C PRO A 180 -16.06 1.33 9.62
N GLY A 181 -17.12 0.72 10.16
CA GLY A 181 -17.66 1.09 11.46
C GLY A 181 -16.75 0.72 12.64
N ASP A 182 -15.87 -0.23 12.44
CA ASP A 182 -14.82 -0.70 13.36
C ASP A 182 -13.47 -0.03 13.13
N ALA A 183 -13.40 0.95 12.21
CA ALA A 183 -12.17 1.67 11.92
C ALA A 183 -11.68 2.47 13.13
N LEU A 184 -10.36 2.45 13.34
CA LEU A 184 -9.71 3.16 14.42
C LEU A 184 -9.58 4.65 14.08
N GLU A 185 -9.81 5.51 15.06
CA GLU A 185 -9.59 6.95 14.93
C GLU A 185 -8.11 7.32 14.84
N THR A 186 -7.83 8.49 14.33
CA THR A 186 -6.46 9.02 14.25
C THR A 186 -5.95 9.32 15.66
N THR A 187 -4.84 8.67 16.03
CA THR A 187 -4.16 8.90 17.32
C THR A 187 -2.73 9.41 17.15
N ALA A 188 -2.14 9.24 15.95
CA ALA A 188 -0.80 9.75 15.66
C ALA A 188 -0.84 11.27 15.47
N VAL A 189 0.04 11.99 16.19
CA VAL A 189 0.23 13.44 16.03
C VAL A 189 1.59 13.67 15.39
N GLY A 190 1.60 14.28 14.21
CA GLY A 190 2.82 14.54 13.46
C GLY A 190 3.59 13.26 13.12
N LYS A 191 4.85 13.17 13.57
CA LYS A 191 5.70 11.97 13.41
C LYS A 191 5.60 10.97 14.57
N GLY A 192 4.60 11.10 15.45
CA GLY A 192 4.40 10.22 16.59
C GLY A 192 3.91 8.81 16.21
N ALA A 193 4.04 7.87 17.16
CA ALA A 193 3.42 6.54 17.05
C ALA A 193 1.90 6.64 17.18
N GLY A 194 1.17 5.74 16.54
CA GLY A 194 -0.30 5.69 16.60
C GLY A 194 -0.96 5.38 15.26
N ILE A 195 -2.26 5.54 15.23
CA ILE A 195 -3.07 5.35 14.02
C ILE A 195 -3.03 6.61 13.17
N LEU A 196 -2.72 6.43 11.90
CA LEU A 196 -2.63 7.47 10.89
C LEU A 196 -3.46 7.08 9.66
N TRP A 197 -4.22 8.04 9.15
CA TRP A 197 -4.93 7.87 7.89
C TRP A 197 -4.28 8.74 6.81
N VAL A 198 -4.01 8.14 5.66
CA VAL A 198 -3.37 8.82 4.52
C VAL A 198 -4.19 8.63 3.27
N LEU A 199 -4.56 9.73 2.63
CA LEU A 199 -5.10 9.74 1.29
C LEU A 199 -3.96 9.97 0.30
N THR A 200 -3.74 9.04 -0.61
CA THR A 200 -2.78 9.16 -1.72
C THR A 200 -3.52 9.36 -3.02
N ALA A 201 -3.16 10.37 -3.81
CA ALA A 201 -3.66 10.60 -5.16
C ALA A 201 -2.54 10.36 -6.17
N GLU A 202 -2.76 9.47 -7.13
CA GLU A 202 -1.78 9.08 -8.16
C GLU A 202 -2.42 9.15 -9.55
N ALA A 203 -1.71 9.73 -10.53
CA ALA A 203 -2.10 9.68 -11.93
C ALA A 203 -0.88 9.52 -12.83
N ALA A 204 -0.99 8.63 -13.82
CA ALA A 204 0.00 8.49 -14.88
C ALA A 204 -0.25 9.58 -15.92
N LEU A 205 0.68 10.53 -16.00
CA LEU A 205 0.59 11.67 -16.92
C LEU A 205 1.84 11.75 -17.78
N PRO A 206 1.76 12.24 -19.02
CA PRO A 206 2.93 12.41 -19.88
C PRO A 206 4.02 13.23 -19.17
N GLY A 207 5.25 12.72 -19.16
CA GLY A 207 6.42 13.34 -18.53
C GLY A 207 6.57 13.02 -17.06
N VAL A 208 5.79 13.60 -16.16
CA VAL A 208 5.91 13.40 -14.72
C VAL A 208 4.56 13.01 -14.12
N ASN A 209 4.53 11.90 -13.43
CA ASN A 209 3.32 11.38 -12.78
C ASN A 209 2.95 12.21 -11.55
N LEU A 210 1.64 12.41 -11.36
CA LEU A 210 1.10 12.92 -10.09
C LEU A 210 1.27 11.84 -9.00
N LYS A 211 1.74 12.26 -7.84
CA LYS A 211 1.72 11.47 -6.61
C LYS A 211 1.74 12.42 -5.42
N GLU A 212 0.64 12.48 -4.69
CA GLU A 212 0.46 13.35 -3.52
C GLU A 212 -0.17 12.59 -2.37
N ASP A 213 0.28 12.90 -1.16
CA ASP A 213 -0.20 12.32 0.07
C ASP A 213 -0.74 13.40 1.00
N PHE A 214 -1.87 13.09 1.63
CA PHE A 214 -2.56 13.94 2.58
C PHE A 214 -2.85 13.15 3.85
N GLU A 215 -2.48 13.69 5.01
CA GLU A 215 -2.86 13.10 6.29
C GLU A 215 -4.29 13.50 6.61
N VAL A 216 -5.19 12.53 6.72
CA VAL A 216 -6.62 12.73 6.94
C VAL A 216 -6.94 12.50 8.41
N PRO A 217 -7.42 13.50 9.14
CA PRO A 217 -7.89 13.26 10.52
C PRO A 217 -9.22 12.48 10.47
N VAL A 218 -9.23 11.28 11.02
CA VAL A 218 -10.44 10.49 11.27
C VAL A 218 -10.80 10.64 12.73
N GLU A 219 -11.91 11.31 13.01
CA GLU A 219 -12.41 11.57 14.35
C GLU A 219 -13.27 10.42 14.85
N GLY A 220 -13.22 10.14 16.15
CA GLY A 220 -14.05 9.13 16.80
C GLY A 220 -15.55 9.41 16.59
N ARG A 221 -16.33 8.37 16.76
CA ARG A 221 -17.79 8.42 16.62
C ARG A 221 -18.37 9.36 17.71
N ARG A 222 -18.95 10.47 17.32
CA ARG A 222 -19.77 11.27 18.24
C ARG A 222 -21.06 10.50 18.54
N GLU A 223 -21.24 10.11 19.81
CA GLU A 223 -22.47 9.46 20.28
C GLU A 223 -23.69 10.32 19.94
N GLY A 224 -24.71 9.73 19.33
CA GLY A 224 -26.01 10.36 19.10
C GLY A 224 -26.47 10.50 17.64
N LEU A 225 -25.65 10.17 16.64
CA LEU A 225 -26.07 10.22 15.25
C LEU A 225 -26.25 8.79 14.72
N GLN A 226 -27.48 8.41 14.42
CA GLN A 226 -27.80 7.12 13.78
C GLN A 226 -27.02 6.97 12.47
N PRO A 227 -26.53 5.75 12.15
CA PRO A 227 -25.92 5.49 10.85
C PRO A 227 -26.96 5.79 9.76
N ARG A 228 -26.66 6.78 8.92
CA ARG A 228 -27.46 6.99 7.73
C ARG A 228 -27.28 5.76 6.88
N THR A 229 -28.36 5.02 6.65
CA THR A 229 -28.42 3.91 5.70
C THR A 229 -27.86 4.39 4.37
N THR A 230 -26.74 3.85 4.00
CA THR A 230 -26.05 4.20 2.75
C THR A 230 -26.88 3.65 1.62
N ASP A 231 -27.29 4.50 0.68
CA ASP A 231 -28.03 4.11 -0.51
C ASP A 231 -27.18 3.12 -1.34
N PRO A 232 -27.56 1.84 -1.50
CA PRO A 232 -26.77 0.85 -2.22
C PRO A 232 -26.53 1.21 -3.68
N ALA A 233 -27.41 2.03 -4.28
CA ALA A 233 -27.32 2.44 -5.69
C ALA A 233 -26.13 3.37 -5.98
N LEU A 234 -25.58 4.06 -4.98
CA LEU A 234 -24.42 4.94 -5.13
C LEU A 234 -23.07 4.19 -5.03
N HIS A 235 -23.09 2.92 -4.66
CA HIS A 235 -21.93 2.03 -4.48
C HIS A 235 -21.73 1.03 -5.63
N ALA A 236 -22.44 1.17 -6.74
CA ALA A 236 -22.13 0.42 -7.95
C ALA A 236 -20.79 0.90 -8.55
N ALA A 237 -19.69 0.68 -7.79
CA ALA A 237 -18.43 0.43 -8.43
C ALA A 237 -18.62 -0.74 -9.42
N PRO A 238 -18.04 -0.72 -10.61
CA PRO A 238 -18.17 -1.82 -11.57
C PRO A 238 -17.89 -3.13 -10.82
N GLY A 239 -18.86 -4.04 -10.85
CA GLY A 239 -18.76 -5.30 -10.12
C GLY A 239 -17.52 -6.04 -10.57
N VAL A 240 -16.84 -6.72 -9.65
CA VAL A 240 -15.71 -7.59 -10.00
C VAL A 240 -16.23 -8.65 -10.96
N THR A 241 -15.64 -8.73 -12.14
CA THR A 241 -15.96 -9.76 -13.13
C THR A 241 -14.96 -10.92 -13.03
N ILE A 242 -15.39 -12.12 -13.47
CA ILE A 242 -14.50 -13.29 -13.57
C ILE A 242 -13.30 -12.98 -14.47
N TYR A 243 -13.50 -12.13 -15.49
CA TYR A 243 -12.46 -11.69 -16.40
C TYR A 243 -11.38 -10.86 -15.68
N ASP A 244 -11.77 -9.94 -14.77
CA ASP A 244 -10.83 -9.14 -13.98
C ASP A 244 -9.97 -10.02 -13.07
N LEU A 245 -10.56 -11.08 -12.50
CA LEU A 245 -9.84 -12.07 -11.69
C LEU A 245 -8.84 -12.86 -12.53
N ALA A 246 -9.24 -13.31 -13.73
CA ALA A 246 -8.39 -14.06 -14.63
C ALA A 246 -7.11 -13.27 -15.00
N GLN A 247 -7.21 -11.95 -15.20
CA GLN A 247 -6.05 -11.08 -15.43
C GLN A 247 -5.05 -11.05 -14.25
N THR A 248 -5.50 -11.37 -13.06
CA THR A 248 -4.66 -11.45 -11.85
C THR A 248 -4.17 -12.87 -11.55
N GLY A 249 -4.40 -13.82 -12.46
CA GLY A 249 -4.02 -15.22 -12.29
C GLY A 249 -4.93 -15.98 -11.31
N ILE A 250 -6.19 -15.54 -11.16
CA ILE A 250 -7.21 -16.21 -10.35
C ILE A 250 -8.34 -16.63 -11.29
N THR A 251 -8.58 -17.93 -11.42
CA THR A 251 -9.70 -18.45 -12.22
C THR A 251 -10.79 -18.99 -11.33
N VAL A 252 -12.05 -18.77 -11.75
CA VAL A 252 -13.23 -19.25 -11.04
C VAL A 252 -14.10 -20.00 -12.06
N GLU A 253 -14.26 -21.29 -11.84
CA GLU A 253 -14.95 -22.18 -12.78
C GLU A 253 -15.96 -23.07 -12.06
N PRO A 254 -17.06 -23.44 -12.71
CA PRO A 254 -17.93 -24.47 -12.19
C PRO A 254 -17.21 -25.81 -12.21
N SER A 255 -17.45 -26.65 -11.18
CA SER A 255 -16.91 -27.99 -11.05
C SER A 255 -18.08 -28.94 -10.69
N ASP A 256 -17.92 -30.23 -10.95
CA ASP A 256 -18.92 -31.26 -10.65
C ASP A 256 -19.38 -31.26 -9.18
N THR A 257 -18.52 -30.83 -8.28
CA THR A 257 -18.75 -30.81 -6.82
C THR A 257 -18.98 -29.42 -6.24
N GLY A 258 -19.05 -28.38 -7.07
CA GLY A 258 -19.25 -26.99 -6.64
C GLY A 258 -18.52 -25.98 -7.49
N THR A 259 -17.94 -24.95 -6.89
CA THR A 259 -17.16 -23.90 -7.57
C THR A 259 -15.66 -24.10 -7.29
N LEU A 260 -14.88 -24.14 -8.35
CA LEU A 260 -13.42 -24.22 -8.31
C LEU A 260 -12.83 -22.81 -8.36
N PHE A 261 -11.95 -22.51 -7.42
CA PHE A 261 -11.16 -21.30 -7.37
C PHE A 261 -9.68 -21.71 -7.48
N ALA A 262 -9.03 -21.34 -8.59
CA ALA A 262 -7.62 -21.67 -8.80
C ALA A 262 -6.76 -20.40 -8.77
N PHE A 263 -5.72 -20.45 -7.98
CA PHE A 263 -4.72 -19.41 -7.83
C PHE A 263 -3.45 -19.87 -8.55
N ALA A 264 -3.16 -19.25 -9.69
CA ALA A 264 -2.03 -19.63 -10.53
C ALA A 264 -0.68 -19.36 -9.84
N PRO A 265 0.37 -20.13 -10.15
CA PRO A 265 1.73 -19.82 -9.73
C PRO A 265 2.21 -18.50 -10.38
N ALA A 266 3.26 -17.91 -9.83
CA ALA A 266 3.91 -16.70 -10.33
C ALA A 266 3.00 -15.48 -10.55
N ARG A 267 1.79 -15.43 -9.98
CA ARG A 267 0.81 -14.34 -10.21
C ARG A 267 1.30 -12.95 -9.75
N ASN A 268 2.26 -12.90 -8.82
CA ASN A 268 2.85 -11.66 -8.31
C ASN A 268 4.27 -11.47 -8.83
N LEU A 269 4.46 -11.36 -10.16
CA LEU A 269 5.76 -11.30 -10.83
C LEU A 269 6.73 -10.30 -10.22
N SER A 270 6.29 -9.07 -9.94
CA SER A 270 7.16 -8.03 -9.37
C SER A 270 7.68 -8.39 -7.98
N PHE A 271 6.88 -9.09 -7.16
CA PHE A 271 7.30 -9.57 -5.86
C PHE A 271 8.22 -10.79 -6.00
N ALA A 272 7.85 -11.75 -6.85
CA ALA A 272 8.65 -12.95 -7.10
C ALA A 272 10.04 -12.60 -7.66
N THR A 273 10.13 -11.68 -8.63
CA THR A 273 11.42 -11.20 -9.16
C THR A 273 12.24 -10.46 -8.12
N GLY A 274 11.62 -9.66 -7.26
CA GLY A 274 12.32 -8.97 -6.16
C GLY A 274 12.94 -9.94 -5.16
N VAL A 275 12.17 -10.95 -4.72
CA VAL A 275 12.68 -12.01 -3.81
C VAL A 275 13.76 -12.84 -4.50
N THR A 276 13.61 -13.17 -5.78
CA THR A 276 14.62 -13.89 -6.56
C THR A 276 15.93 -13.11 -6.66
N ALA A 277 15.86 -11.80 -6.93
CA ALA A 277 17.04 -10.94 -6.98
C ALA A 277 17.74 -10.87 -5.61
N LEU A 278 16.96 -10.75 -4.51
CA LEU A 278 17.51 -10.80 -3.16
C LEU A 278 18.20 -12.13 -2.88
N THR A 279 17.56 -13.25 -3.23
CA THR A 279 18.14 -14.60 -3.09
C THR A 279 19.45 -14.72 -3.86
N ALA A 280 19.52 -14.21 -5.08
CA ALA A 280 20.74 -14.23 -5.89
C ALA A 280 21.89 -13.46 -5.21
N VAL A 281 21.59 -12.32 -4.55
CA VAL A 281 22.59 -11.56 -3.77
C VAL A 281 23.11 -12.38 -2.59
N PHE A 282 22.24 -13.08 -1.85
CA PHE A 282 22.65 -13.91 -0.71
C PHE A 282 23.46 -15.13 -1.14
N VAL A 283 23.06 -15.82 -2.22
CA VAL A 283 23.83 -16.92 -2.82
C VAL A 283 25.21 -16.42 -3.29
N GLY A 284 25.27 -15.23 -3.91
CA GLY A 284 26.54 -14.59 -4.26
C GLY A 284 27.41 -14.27 -3.03
N ALA A 285 26.77 -13.82 -1.95
CA ALA A 285 27.48 -13.57 -0.68
C ALA A 285 28.02 -14.85 -0.05
N LEU A 286 27.27 -15.95 -0.09
CA LEU A 286 27.73 -17.27 0.38
C LEU A 286 28.94 -17.75 -0.44
N TRP A 287 28.85 -17.61 -1.78
CA TRP A 287 29.97 -17.95 -2.67
C TRP A 287 31.22 -17.10 -2.37
N LEU A 288 31.04 -15.78 -2.14
CA LEU A 288 32.13 -14.87 -1.78
C LEU A 288 32.74 -15.22 -0.41
N GLN A 289 31.93 -15.57 0.60
CA GLN A 289 32.40 -16.04 1.90
C GLN A 289 33.27 -17.31 1.76
N TRP A 290 32.89 -18.19 0.83
CA TRP A 290 33.67 -19.38 0.54
C TRP A 290 35.03 -19.02 -0.07
N PHE A 291 35.04 -18.12 -1.03
CA PHE A 291 36.24 -17.66 -1.73
C PHE A 291 37.20 -16.90 -0.82
N LEU A 292 36.69 -16.06 0.08
CA LEU A 292 37.48 -15.26 1.01
C LEU A 292 37.89 -16.01 2.29
N GLY A 293 37.53 -17.30 2.42
CA GLY A 293 37.91 -18.10 3.58
C GLY A 293 37.26 -17.69 4.89
N PHE A 294 36.05 -17.12 4.85
CA PHE A 294 35.31 -16.76 6.08
C PHE A 294 35.16 -17.97 7.02
N PRO A 295 35.07 -17.77 8.35
CA PRO A 295 34.83 -18.85 9.30
C PRO A 295 33.59 -19.66 8.95
N TRP A 296 33.65 -20.97 9.17
CA TRP A 296 32.59 -21.91 8.80
C TRP A 296 31.21 -21.56 9.36
N PHE A 297 31.15 -20.95 10.54
CA PHE A 297 29.93 -20.51 11.20
C PHE A 297 29.13 -19.51 10.32
N PHE A 298 29.78 -18.50 9.76
CA PHE A 298 29.11 -17.53 8.90
C PHE A 298 28.55 -18.19 7.63
N ARG A 299 29.31 -19.14 7.05
CA ARG A 299 28.84 -19.91 5.87
C ARG A 299 27.61 -20.76 6.16
N ILE A 300 27.56 -21.39 7.35
CA ILE A 300 26.37 -22.16 7.75
C ILE A 300 25.16 -21.23 7.93
N VAL A 301 25.32 -20.11 8.64
CA VAL A 301 24.21 -19.16 8.86
C VAL A 301 23.69 -18.63 7.53
N THR A 302 24.57 -18.17 6.64
CA THR A 302 24.17 -17.68 5.31
C THR A 302 23.53 -18.81 4.49
N GLY A 303 24.09 -20.01 4.50
CA GLY A 303 23.55 -21.17 3.78
C GLY A 303 22.14 -21.58 4.25
N VAL A 304 21.86 -21.50 5.55
CA VAL A 304 20.49 -21.73 6.08
C VAL A 304 19.53 -20.65 5.59
N VAL A 305 19.96 -19.37 5.59
CA VAL A 305 19.15 -18.27 5.05
C VAL A 305 18.89 -18.48 3.57
N ASP A 306 19.92 -18.84 2.80
CA ASP A 306 19.78 -19.14 1.36
C ASP A 306 18.79 -20.27 1.09
N LEU A 307 18.88 -21.36 1.87
CA LEU A 307 17.94 -22.49 1.73
C LEU A 307 16.49 -22.04 1.96
N LEU A 308 16.24 -21.22 2.97
CA LEU A 308 14.91 -20.67 3.24
C LEU A 308 14.44 -19.74 2.11
N LEU A 309 15.31 -18.85 1.62
CA LEU A 309 15.00 -17.95 0.52
C LEU A 309 14.70 -18.71 -0.78
N VAL A 310 15.53 -19.73 -1.11
CA VAL A 310 15.30 -20.60 -2.27
C VAL A 310 13.96 -21.34 -2.14
N HIS A 311 13.61 -21.83 -0.97
CA HIS A 311 12.30 -22.45 -0.74
C HIS A 311 11.16 -21.48 -1.01
N VAL A 312 11.25 -20.23 -0.53
CA VAL A 312 10.26 -19.18 -0.79
C VAL A 312 10.19 -18.84 -2.28
N VAL A 313 11.33 -18.75 -2.97
CA VAL A 313 11.38 -18.52 -4.43
C VAL A 313 10.66 -19.64 -5.17
N ILE A 314 10.94 -20.90 -4.83
CA ILE A 314 10.29 -22.07 -5.44
C ILE A 314 8.77 -22.00 -5.23
N ASP A 315 8.31 -21.69 -4.04
CA ASP A 315 6.89 -21.57 -3.74
C ASP A 315 6.23 -20.41 -4.50
N LEU A 316 6.88 -19.24 -4.59
CA LEU A 316 6.39 -18.09 -5.34
C LEU A 316 6.25 -18.34 -6.86
N TRP A 317 7.19 -19.10 -7.45
CA TRP A 317 7.20 -19.35 -8.89
C TRP A 317 6.39 -20.56 -9.30
N LEU A 318 6.29 -21.58 -8.44
CA LEU A 318 5.74 -22.90 -8.78
C LEU A 318 4.57 -23.31 -7.91
N GLY A 319 4.31 -22.57 -6.82
CA GLY A 319 3.21 -22.83 -5.90
C GLY A 319 1.86 -22.45 -6.50
N ALA A 320 0.92 -23.38 -6.50
CA ALA A 320 -0.46 -23.18 -6.91
C ALA A 320 -1.42 -23.61 -5.80
N THR A 321 -2.48 -22.83 -5.60
CA THR A 321 -3.53 -23.17 -4.64
C THR A 321 -4.84 -23.36 -5.38
N VAL A 322 -5.53 -24.46 -5.10
CA VAL A 322 -6.85 -24.76 -5.65
C VAL A 322 -7.82 -24.98 -4.51
N VAL A 323 -8.96 -24.28 -4.55
CA VAL A 323 -10.06 -24.43 -3.59
C VAL A 323 -11.30 -24.87 -4.33
N ILE A 324 -11.92 -25.96 -3.92
CA ILE A 324 -13.22 -26.41 -4.40
C ILE A 324 -14.22 -26.20 -3.27
N ALA A 325 -15.17 -25.31 -3.49
CA ALA A 325 -16.21 -24.96 -2.54
C ALA A 325 -17.57 -25.47 -3.04
N GLY A 326 -18.21 -26.36 -2.29
CA GLY A 326 -19.51 -26.91 -2.65
C GLY A 326 -19.95 -28.02 -1.71
N ASN A 327 -21.22 -28.39 -1.77
CA ASN A 327 -21.80 -29.48 -0.97
C ASN A 327 -21.47 -29.38 0.54
N GLY A 328 -21.45 -28.13 1.07
CA GLY A 328 -21.13 -27.90 2.48
C GLY A 328 -19.68 -28.20 2.86
N THR A 329 -18.76 -28.23 1.90
CA THR A 329 -17.34 -28.51 2.12
C THR A 329 -16.44 -27.53 1.36
N LEU A 330 -15.26 -27.25 1.93
CA LEU A 330 -14.15 -26.56 1.29
C LEU A 330 -12.96 -27.51 1.18
N ARG A 331 -12.58 -27.88 -0.01
CA ARG A 331 -11.40 -28.71 -0.26
C ARG A 331 -10.28 -27.80 -0.77
N VAL A 332 -9.26 -27.61 0.04
CA VAL A 332 -8.08 -26.79 -0.26
C VAL A 332 -6.92 -27.70 -0.62
N ARG A 333 -6.29 -27.46 -1.76
CA ARG A 333 -5.07 -28.14 -2.18
C ARG A 333 -4.02 -27.09 -2.52
N HIS A 334 -2.93 -27.10 -1.78
CA HIS A 334 -1.73 -26.36 -2.14
C HIS A 334 -0.70 -27.31 -2.72
N ALA A 335 -0.14 -27.01 -3.89
CA ALA A 335 0.77 -27.89 -4.59
C ALA A 335 1.90 -27.09 -5.23
N VAL A 336 3.13 -27.60 -5.12
CA VAL A 336 4.31 -27.14 -5.83
C VAL A 336 4.67 -28.21 -6.87
N LEU A 337 4.71 -27.86 -8.15
CA LEU A 337 4.93 -28.81 -9.26
C LEU A 337 3.97 -30.02 -9.23
N GLY A 338 2.73 -29.81 -8.82
CA GLY A 338 1.73 -30.87 -8.75
C GLY A 338 1.80 -31.75 -7.50
N ALA A 339 2.90 -31.74 -6.75
CA ALA A 339 3.04 -32.40 -5.45
C ALA A 339 2.50 -31.48 -4.35
N GLY A 340 1.54 -31.95 -3.57
CA GLY A 340 0.96 -31.11 -2.52
C GLY A 340 0.01 -31.83 -1.61
N ARG A 341 -0.41 -31.12 -0.54
CA ARG A 341 -1.36 -31.63 0.46
C ARG A 341 -2.75 -31.07 0.20
N SER A 342 -3.76 -31.91 0.32
CA SER A 342 -5.16 -31.51 0.32
C SER A 342 -5.72 -31.55 1.72
N ARG A 343 -6.55 -30.56 2.04
CA ARG A 343 -7.28 -30.48 3.30
C ARG A 343 -8.75 -30.24 3.00
N THR A 344 -9.63 -30.98 3.63
CA THR A 344 -11.09 -30.76 3.52
C THR A 344 -11.61 -30.16 4.82
N LEU A 345 -12.36 -29.08 4.72
CA LEU A 345 -13.04 -28.40 5.82
C LEU A 345 -14.54 -28.56 5.61
N ARG A 346 -15.29 -28.91 6.64
CA ARG A 346 -16.76 -28.97 6.59
C ARG A 346 -17.32 -27.59 6.92
N ALA A 347 -18.35 -27.13 6.24
CA ALA A 347 -19.03 -25.87 6.53
C ALA A 347 -19.47 -25.79 8.00
N ALA A 348 -19.92 -26.92 8.57
CA ALA A 348 -20.29 -27.00 9.99
C ALA A 348 -19.17 -26.63 10.97
N ASP A 349 -17.90 -26.84 10.57
CA ASP A 349 -16.71 -26.56 11.38
C ASP A 349 -16.17 -25.12 11.15
N VAL A 350 -16.64 -24.42 10.09
CA VAL A 350 -16.22 -23.07 9.76
C VAL A 350 -17.08 -22.08 10.54
N ALA A 351 -16.43 -21.18 11.28
CA ALA A 351 -17.09 -20.09 12.00
C ALA A 351 -17.30 -18.87 11.09
N SER A 352 -16.27 -18.50 10.30
CA SER A 352 -16.32 -17.38 9.37
C SER A 352 -15.29 -17.56 8.25
N ILE A 353 -15.51 -16.86 7.13
CA ILE A 353 -14.50 -16.66 6.08
C ILE A 353 -14.22 -15.16 6.02
N ASP A 354 -13.01 -14.79 6.42
CA ASP A 354 -12.60 -13.41 6.61
C ASP A 354 -11.41 -13.06 5.72
N LEU A 355 -11.22 -11.76 5.49
CA LEU A 355 -10.02 -11.23 4.85
C LEU A 355 -8.97 -10.88 5.90
N HIS A 356 -7.73 -11.14 5.56
CA HIS A 356 -6.59 -10.74 6.35
C HIS A 356 -5.49 -10.16 5.46
N ILE A 357 -4.77 -9.15 5.94
CA ILE A 357 -3.55 -8.68 5.28
C ILE A 357 -2.42 -9.58 5.78
N ASN A 358 -2.04 -10.55 4.94
CA ASN A 358 -1.01 -11.54 5.29
C ASN A 358 0.39 -10.94 5.18
N MET A 359 0.61 -10.11 4.16
CA MET A 359 1.89 -9.50 3.87
C MET A 359 1.68 -8.09 3.32
N GLN A 360 2.64 -7.22 3.56
CA GLN A 360 2.71 -5.91 2.93
C GLN A 360 4.17 -5.59 2.59
N THR A 361 4.38 -4.87 1.50
CA THR A 361 5.67 -4.25 1.27
C THR A 361 5.86 -3.07 2.23
N GLN A 362 7.10 -2.69 2.54
CA GLN A 362 7.41 -1.78 3.62
C GLN A 362 6.81 -0.37 3.43
N GLY A 363 6.32 0.22 4.53
CA GLY A 363 5.90 1.62 4.63
C GLY A 363 4.50 1.91 4.09
N ARG A 364 4.10 3.19 4.17
CA ARG A 364 2.77 3.71 3.77
C ARG A 364 2.43 3.50 2.30
N PHE A 365 3.43 3.40 1.44
CA PHE A 365 3.27 3.12 0.01
C PHE A 365 3.29 1.64 -0.32
N GLY A 366 3.47 0.80 0.69
CA GLY A 366 3.49 -0.64 0.53
C GLY A 366 2.20 -1.17 -0.08
N THR A 367 2.30 -2.23 -0.86
CA THR A 367 1.15 -2.95 -1.38
C THR A 367 0.72 -3.99 -0.36
N PRO A 368 -0.52 -3.92 0.18
CA PRO A 368 -1.05 -5.00 1.00
C PRO A 368 -1.39 -6.19 0.09
N TYR A 369 -1.11 -7.38 0.59
CA TYR A 369 -1.52 -8.64 -0.01
C TYR A 369 -2.56 -9.29 0.90
N TYR A 370 -3.75 -9.47 0.37
CA TYR A 370 -4.88 -10.03 1.09
C TYR A 370 -4.87 -11.55 0.99
N GLU A 371 -5.28 -12.18 2.07
CA GLU A 371 -5.51 -13.60 2.19
C GLU A 371 -6.98 -13.83 2.56
N VAL A 372 -7.62 -14.76 1.88
CA VAL A 372 -8.94 -15.27 2.27
C VAL A 372 -8.72 -16.42 3.26
N ARG A 373 -9.24 -16.30 4.46
CA ARG A 373 -9.07 -17.27 5.55
C ARG A 373 -10.39 -17.85 5.98
N ALA A 374 -10.42 -19.16 6.21
CA ALA A 374 -11.47 -19.81 6.99
C ALA A 374 -11.06 -19.88 8.46
N ARG A 375 -11.83 -19.26 9.34
CA ARG A 375 -11.71 -19.41 10.78
C ARG A 375 -12.59 -20.56 11.23
N LEU A 376 -12.00 -21.55 11.86
CA LEU A 376 -12.73 -22.72 12.36
C LEU A 376 -13.25 -22.47 13.78
N LYS A 377 -14.34 -23.15 14.15
CA LYS A 377 -14.95 -23.09 15.49
C LYS A 377 -14.00 -23.47 16.63
N ASN A 378 -12.97 -24.27 16.32
CA ASN A 378 -11.92 -24.65 17.28
C ASN A 378 -10.77 -23.62 17.39
N GLY A 379 -10.94 -22.41 16.80
CA GLY A 379 -9.96 -21.33 16.82
C GLY A 379 -8.82 -21.46 15.78
N ARG A 380 -8.72 -22.59 15.08
CA ARG A 380 -7.71 -22.76 14.01
C ARG A 380 -8.09 -21.96 12.80
N VAL A 381 -7.07 -21.53 12.04
CA VAL A 381 -7.21 -20.78 10.79
C VAL A 381 -6.71 -21.64 9.64
N ALA A 382 -7.40 -21.60 8.51
CA ALA A 382 -6.98 -22.22 7.27
C ALA A 382 -6.95 -21.18 6.15
N SER A 383 -5.83 -21.07 5.44
CA SER A 383 -5.71 -20.25 4.24
C SER A 383 -6.51 -20.89 3.11
N LEU A 384 -7.32 -20.09 2.42
CA LEU A 384 -8.09 -20.50 1.25
C LEU A 384 -7.48 -19.93 -0.04
N GLY A 385 -6.76 -18.81 0.06
CA GLY A 385 -6.05 -18.17 -1.04
C GLY A 385 -5.37 -16.91 -0.53
N ASP A 386 -4.14 -16.69 -0.95
CA ASP A 386 -3.29 -15.60 -0.47
C ASP A 386 -2.76 -14.74 -1.63
N GLY A 387 -1.98 -13.71 -1.31
CA GLY A 387 -1.28 -12.88 -2.27
C GLY A 387 -2.20 -12.09 -3.22
N ILE A 388 -3.43 -11.79 -2.83
CA ILE A 388 -4.40 -11.03 -3.61
C ILE A 388 -4.12 -9.54 -3.40
N ARG A 389 -3.78 -8.80 -4.47
CA ARG A 389 -3.45 -7.36 -4.36
C ARG A 389 -4.68 -6.47 -4.22
N ASN A 390 -5.78 -6.82 -4.88
CA ASN A 390 -6.99 -6.00 -4.91
C ASN A 390 -7.95 -6.47 -3.82
N LYS A 391 -8.29 -5.59 -2.88
CA LYS A 391 -9.23 -5.86 -1.79
C LYS A 391 -10.60 -6.32 -2.31
N ARG A 392 -11.13 -5.67 -3.35
CA ARG A 392 -12.43 -6.03 -3.93
C ARG A 392 -12.46 -7.44 -4.50
N HIS A 393 -11.36 -7.86 -5.15
CA HIS A 393 -11.21 -9.25 -5.62
C HIS A 393 -11.24 -10.23 -4.45
N ALA A 394 -10.54 -9.91 -3.36
CA ALA A 394 -10.51 -10.74 -2.16
C ALA A 394 -11.89 -10.80 -1.47
N GLU A 395 -12.60 -9.67 -1.36
CA GLU A 395 -13.96 -9.59 -0.82
C GLU A 395 -14.95 -10.42 -1.66
N TRP A 396 -14.87 -10.28 -2.98
CA TRP A 396 -15.71 -11.04 -3.89
C TRP A 396 -15.45 -12.55 -3.77
N LEU A 397 -14.19 -12.97 -3.75
CA LEU A 397 -13.81 -14.38 -3.58
C LEU A 397 -14.32 -14.94 -2.24
N ALA A 398 -14.15 -14.20 -1.15
CA ALA A 398 -14.64 -14.60 0.16
C ALA A 398 -16.17 -14.73 0.19
N ALA A 399 -16.89 -13.81 -0.47
CA ALA A 399 -18.35 -13.86 -0.59
C ALA A 399 -18.81 -15.07 -1.41
N GLN A 400 -18.15 -15.34 -2.55
CA GLN A 400 -18.48 -16.51 -3.39
C GLN A 400 -18.19 -17.83 -2.66
N MET A 401 -17.05 -17.94 -1.96
CA MET A 401 -16.74 -19.13 -1.17
C MET A 401 -17.75 -19.35 -0.05
N ARG A 402 -18.19 -18.28 0.65
CA ARG A 402 -19.26 -18.36 1.66
C ARG A 402 -20.57 -18.86 1.05
N ALA A 403 -20.98 -18.27 -0.06
CA ALA A 403 -22.23 -18.65 -0.76
C ALA A 403 -22.18 -20.12 -1.22
N SER A 404 -21.04 -20.56 -1.79
CA SER A 404 -20.87 -21.93 -2.31
C SER A 404 -20.97 -23.03 -1.23
N ILE A 405 -20.71 -22.71 0.03
CA ILE A 405 -20.84 -23.67 1.15
C ILE A 405 -22.06 -23.41 2.02
N GLY A 406 -22.89 -22.43 1.69
CA GLY A 406 -24.13 -22.09 2.42
C GLY A 406 -23.88 -21.36 3.75
N LEU A 407 -22.76 -20.69 3.95
CA LEU A 407 -22.52 -19.79 5.07
C LEU A 407 -23.19 -18.43 4.77
N LYS A 408 -24.03 -17.99 5.69
CA LYS A 408 -24.69 -16.68 5.62
C LYS A 408 -23.78 -15.56 6.11
#